data_feb43cecc957750ee649f1d46322d41c
#
_entry.id   feb43cecc957750ee649f1d46322d41c
#
_cell.length_a   1.000
_cell.length_b   1.000
_cell.length_c   1.000
_cell.angle_alpha   90.00
_cell.angle_beta   90.00
_cell.angle_gamma   90.00
#
_symmetry.space_group_name_H-M   'P 1'
#
loop_
_entity.id
_entity.type
_entity.pdbx_description
1 polymer ?
#
loop_
_entity_poly.entity_id
_entity_poly.type
_entity_poly.pdbx_seq_one_letter_code
_entity_poly.pdbx_strand_id
1 'polypeptide(L)' 'MQKAVLITGCSSGIGLIAAQDLRNRGYRVLAACRKPQDVENMRQLGLEGIELDLDDSASVGRAAAEVIALTGGRLYG' A
#
# COMPACT_ATOMS: atom_id res chain seq x y z
N MET A 1 -11.27 13.97 -8.07
CA MET A 1 -10.10 13.11 -8.33
C MET A 1 -9.68 12.41 -7.03
N GLN A 2 -9.50 11.11 -7.08
CA GLN A 2 -9.14 10.32 -5.91
C GLN A 2 -7.65 10.49 -5.58
N LYS A 3 -7.35 10.82 -4.33
CA LYS A 3 -5.97 10.96 -3.87
C LYS A 3 -5.40 9.59 -3.48
N ALA A 4 -4.16 9.33 -3.84
CA ALA A 4 -3.48 8.09 -3.53
C ALA A 4 -2.59 8.25 -2.28
N VAL A 5 -2.66 7.26 -1.40
CA VAL A 5 -1.89 7.23 -0.15
C VAL A 5 -1.19 5.88 -0.05
N LEU A 6 0.08 5.88 0.29
CA LEU A 6 0.86 4.67 0.54
C LEU A 6 1.04 4.50 2.04
N ILE A 7 0.65 3.32 2.55
CA ILE A 7 0.82 2.98 3.96
C ILE A 7 1.67 1.74 4.07
N THR A 8 2.73 1.80 4.88
CA THR A 8 3.58 0.64 5.17
C THR A 8 3.15 -0.02 6.49
N GLY A 9 3.54 -1.27 6.69
CA GLY A 9 3.21 -1.99 7.91
C GLY A 9 1.74 -2.32 8.07
N CYS A 10 1.03 -2.55 6.97
CA CYS A 10 -0.42 -2.73 6.97
C CYS A 10 -0.88 -4.14 7.35
N SER A 11 0.04 -5.06 7.62
CA SER A 11 -0.34 -6.46 7.88
C SER A 11 -1.12 -6.63 9.17
N SER A 12 -1.03 -5.70 10.11
CA SER A 12 -1.76 -5.76 11.38
C SER A 12 -1.76 -4.42 12.08
N GLY A 13 -2.59 -4.31 13.13
CA GLY A 13 -2.57 -3.19 14.04
C GLY A 13 -3.00 -1.85 13.45
N ILE A 14 -2.33 -0.79 13.86
CA ILE A 14 -2.71 0.59 13.53
C ILE A 14 -2.63 0.85 12.03
N GLY A 15 -1.62 0.29 11.36
CA GLY A 15 -1.46 0.46 9.91
C GLY A 15 -2.67 -0.04 9.12
N LEU A 16 -3.18 -1.21 9.48
CA LEU A 16 -4.36 -1.79 8.83
C LEU A 16 -5.61 -0.94 9.09
N ILE A 17 -5.80 -0.51 10.33
CA ILE A 17 -6.95 0.33 10.69
C ILE A 17 -6.91 1.65 9.92
N ALA A 18 -5.74 2.29 9.86
CA ALA A 18 -5.58 3.54 9.12
C ALA A 18 -5.86 3.36 7.63
N ALA A 19 -5.38 2.26 7.04
CA ALA A 19 -5.61 1.96 5.63
C ALA A 19 -7.10 1.82 5.32
N GLN A 20 -7.82 1.08 6.14
CA GLN A 20 -9.26 0.88 5.95
C GLN A 20 -10.04 2.18 6.15
N ASP A 21 -9.65 2.98 7.14
CA ASP A 21 -10.30 4.26 7.40
C ASP A 21 -10.13 5.23 6.21
N LEU A 22 -8.93 5.33 5.68
CA LEU A 22 -8.65 6.19 4.52
C LEU A 22 -9.40 5.72 3.28
N ARG A 23 -9.47 4.41 3.06
CA ARG A 23 -10.26 3.86 1.96
C ARG A 23 -11.73 4.25 2.09
N ASN A 24 -12.28 4.14 3.29
CA ASN A 24 -13.67 4.49 3.54
C ASN A 24 -13.94 5.98 3.34
N ARG A 25 -12.92 6.81 3.45
CA ARG A 25 -13.00 8.25 3.19
C ARG A 25 -12.82 8.63 1.72
N GLY A 26 -12.67 7.64 0.85
CA GLY A 26 -12.56 7.87 -0.58
C GLY A 26 -11.14 7.99 -1.12
N TYR A 27 -10.13 7.71 -0.31
CA TYR A 27 -8.74 7.69 -0.79
C TYR A 27 -8.44 6.38 -1.51
N ARG A 28 -7.56 6.46 -2.49
CA ARG A 28 -6.96 5.28 -3.08
C ARG A 28 -5.80 4.85 -2.19
N VAL A 29 -5.93 3.72 -1.52
CA VAL A 29 -4.94 3.27 -0.55
C VAL A 29 -4.09 2.15 -1.14
N LEU A 30 -2.77 2.37 -1.14
CA LEU A 30 -1.78 1.37 -1.50
C LEU A 30 -1.18 0.85 -0.20
N ALA A 31 -1.49 -0.40 0.12
CA ALA A 31 -1.07 -1.01 1.38
C ALA A 31 0.17 -1.86 1.15
N ALA A 32 1.29 -1.44 1.73
CA ALA A 32 2.56 -2.13 1.58
C ALA A 32 2.77 -3.11 2.71
N CYS A 33 3.02 -4.37 2.36
CA CYS A 33 3.25 -5.45 3.30
C CYS A 33 4.48 -6.23 2.92
N ARG A 34 5.15 -6.81 3.91
CA ARG A 34 6.38 -7.55 3.71
C ARG A 34 6.14 -8.94 3.09
N LYS A 35 5.10 -9.62 3.54
CA LYS A 35 4.83 -11.01 3.12
C LYS A 35 3.80 -11.05 2.00
N PRO A 36 4.00 -11.92 0.99
CA PRO A 36 3.02 -12.07 -0.09
C PRO A 36 1.62 -12.42 0.40
N GLN A 37 1.51 -13.22 1.47
CA GLN A 37 0.22 -13.57 2.06
C GLN A 37 -0.51 -12.34 2.58
N ASP A 38 0.21 -11.43 3.21
CA ASP A 38 -0.37 -10.19 3.73
C ASP A 38 -0.80 -9.26 2.59
N VAL A 39 -0.03 -9.22 1.50
CA VAL A 39 -0.40 -8.48 0.30
C VAL A 39 -1.73 -8.97 -0.25
N GLU A 40 -1.90 -10.28 -0.33
CA GLU A 40 -3.16 -10.87 -0.79
C GLU A 40 -4.31 -10.53 0.14
N ASN A 41 -4.08 -10.56 1.46
CA ASN A 41 -5.09 -10.19 2.44
C ASN A 41 -5.54 -8.74 2.25
N MET A 42 -4.61 -7.84 1.94
CA MET A 42 -4.95 -6.44 1.66
C MET A 42 -5.83 -6.31 0.42
N ARG A 43 -5.54 -7.08 -0.62
CA ARG A 43 -6.35 -7.08 -1.84
C ARG A 43 -7.77 -7.55 -1.56
N GLN A 44 -7.94 -8.56 -0.71
CA GLN A 44 -9.26 -9.07 -0.33
C GLN A 44 -10.06 -8.04 0.45
N LEU A 45 -9.40 -7.11 1.14
CA LEU A 45 -10.05 -6.02 1.85
C LEU A 45 -10.40 -4.83 0.95
N GLY A 46 -10.09 -4.92 -0.33
CA GLY A 46 -10.35 -3.85 -1.28
C GLY A 46 -9.26 -2.80 -1.35
N LEU A 47 -8.10 -3.06 -0.74
CA LEU A 47 -6.93 -2.20 -0.82
C LEU A 47 -6.02 -2.65 -1.97
N GLU A 48 -5.13 -1.77 -2.43
CA GLU A 48 -4.13 -2.15 -3.42
C GLU A 48 -2.89 -2.65 -2.68
N GLY A 49 -2.68 -3.97 -2.69
CA GLY A 49 -1.56 -4.59 -2.00
C GLY A 49 -0.24 -4.42 -2.76
N ILE A 50 0.78 -3.98 -2.05
CA ILE A 50 2.13 -3.82 -2.58
C ILE A 50 3.09 -4.64 -1.72
N GLU A 51 3.92 -5.47 -2.35
CA GLU A 51 4.95 -6.19 -1.62
C GLU A 51 6.15 -5.26 -1.40
N LEU A 52 6.49 -5.02 -0.13
CA LEU A 52 7.59 -4.15 0.23
C LEU A 52 8.32 -4.72 1.45
N ASP A 53 9.60 -5.05 1.27
CA ASP A 53 10.49 -5.43 2.35
C ASP A 53 11.56 -4.35 2.47
N LEU A 54 11.52 -3.58 3.55
CA LEU A 54 12.44 -2.46 3.77
C LEU A 54 13.89 -2.92 4.00
N ASP A 55 14.09 -4.18 4.36
CA ASP A 55 15.42 -4.75 4.52
C ASP A 55 16.03 -5.22 3.19
N ASP A 56 15.25 -5.23 2.11
CA ASP A 56 15.68 -5.64 0.78
C ASP A 56 15.60 -4.44 -0.17
N SER A 57 16.77 -3.91 -0.55
CA SER A 57 16.81 -2.73 -1.42
C SER A 57 16.21 -2.98 -2.81
N ALA A 58 16.29 -4.21 -3.32
CA ALA A 58 15.66 -4.57 -4.59
C ALA A 58 14.13 -4.53 -4.47
N SER A 59 13.59 -4.98 -3.34
CA SER A 59 12.15 -4.91 -3.07
C SER A 59 11.68 -3.45 -2.99
N VAL A 60 12.45 -2.60 -2.31
CA VAL A 60 12.13 -1.16 -2.22
C VAL A 60 12.08 -0.53 -3.61
N GLY A 61 13.06 -0.83 -4.46
CA GLY A 61 13.08 -0.31 -5.83
C GLY A 61 11.89 -0.76 -6.66
N ARG A 62 11.53 -2.05 -6.58
CA ARG A 62 10.37 -2.59 -7.29
C ARG A 62 9.06 -1.98 -6.79
N ALA A 63 8.92 -1.85 -5.48
CA ALA A 63 7.72 -1.25 -4.89
C ALA A 63 7.58 0.22 -5.29
N ALA A 64 8.67 0.98 -5.28
CA ALA A 64 8.64 2.37 -5.70
C ALA A 64 8.22 2.50 -7.16
N ALA A 65 8.77 1.66 -8.05
CA ALA A 65 8.39 1.65 -9.46
C ALA A 65 6.92 1.30 -9.64
N GLU A 66 6.41 0.32 -8.90
CA GLU A 66 5.01 -0.09 -8.95
C GLU A 66 4.09 1.03 -8.48
N VAL A 67 4.42 1.69 -7.38
CA VAL A 67 3.64 2.82 -6.86
C VAL A 67 3.60 3.96 -7.87
N ILE A 68 4.73 4.30 -8.48
CA ILE A 68 4.78 5.34 -9.51
C ILE A 68 3.91 4.96 -10.71
N ALA A 69 3.99 3.70 -11.16
CA ALA A 69 3.19 3.23 -12.28
C ALA A 69 1.70 3.28 -11.99
N LEU A 70 1.28 2.90 -10.78
CA LEU A 70 -0.13 2.89 -10.40
C LEU A 70 -0.71 4.28 -10.16
N THR A 71 0.11 5.22 -9.70
CA THR A 71 -0.36 6.56 -9.32
C THR A 71 -0.01 7.64 -10.33
N GLY A 72 0.82 7.32 -11.34
CA GLY A 72 1.34 8.31 -12.26
C GLY A 72 2.26 9.33 -11.58
N GLY A 73 2.87 8.93 -10.46
CA GLY A 73 3.72 9.81 -9.68
C GLY A 73 2.97 10.74 -8.72
N ARG A 74 1.66 10.58 -8.61
CA ARG A 74 0.80 11.46 -7.80
C ARG A 74 0.44 10.81 -6.47
N LEU A 75 1.39 10.75 -5.58
CA LEU A 75 1.20 10.20 -4.25
C LEU A 75 0.96 11.32 -3.26
N TYR A 76 -0.14 11.25 -2.54
CA TYR A 76 -0.53 12.29 -1.59
C TYR A 76 0.18 12.13 -0.24
N GLY A 77 0.36 10.92 0.21
CA GLY A 77 1.02 10.68 1.48
C GLY A 77 1.28 9.22 1.78
#